data_0c01639644a4422a601e39d8370376bc
#
_entry.id   0c01639644a4422a601e39d8370376bc
#
_cell.length_a   1.000
_cell.length_b   1.000
_cell.length_c   1.000
_cell.angle_alpha   90.00
_cell.angle_beta   90.00
_cell.angle_gamma   90.00
#
_symmetry.space_group_name_H-M   'P 1'
#
loop_
_entity.id
_entity.type
_entity.pdbx_description
1 polymer ?
#
loop_
_entity_poly.entity_id
_entity_poly.type
_entity_poly.pdbx_seq_one_letter_code
_entity_poly.pdbx_strand_id
1 'polypeptide(L)'
;MNNKAVYMSINPNATQKIVDQIKNHEFRNYIPKQPFNMIFVYVTAPISSLKYIIKINQFIKHPSLIKYEGDGNDEFNSGHKSKYAYEIHSVYKISNHMPLSLLKKEYDFTPPQSFAYDNRYETLTNYILNSKLKLLFTNKRIEGESNGK
;
A
#
# COMPACT_ATOMS: atom_id res chain seq x y z
N MET A 1 -6.58 13.96 11.82
CA MET A 1 -6.34 14.06 11.34
C MET A 1 -5.77 13.66 10.74
N ASN A 2 -5.75 13.33 10.92
CA ASN A 2 -4.80 13.37 9.92
C ASN A 2 -4.40 12.04 9.38
N ASN A 3 -4.63 11.86 8.13
CA ASN A 3 -4.08 10.72 7.44
C ASN A 3 -2.57 10.86 7.35
N LYS A 4 -1.87 9.80 7.67
CA LYS A 4 -0.43 9.71 7.55
C LYS A 4 -0.10 8.66 6.52
N ALA A 5 0.95 8.91 5.76
CA ALA A 5 1.30 8.03 4.65
C ALA A 5 2.79 7.71 4.62
N VAL A 6 3.10 6.59 4.01
CA VAL A 6 4.47 6.24 3.62
C VAL A 6 4.49 5.92 2.14
N TYR A 7 5.63 6.16 1.52
CA TYR A 7 5.89 5.71 0.14
C TYR A 7 6.54 4.35 0.21
N MET A 8 6.07 3.42 -0.61
CA MET A 8 6.68 2.09 -0.72
C MET A 8 6.72 1.68 -2.18
N SER A 9 7.76 0.94 -2.53
CA SER A 9 7.90 0.36 -3.86
C SER A 9 7.31 -1.03 -3.87
N ILE A 10 6.46 -1.33 -4.85
CA ILE A 10 5.86 -2.66 -5.02
C ILE A 10 6.02 -3.03 -6.49
N ASN A 11 6.40 -4.28 -6.75
CA ASN A 11 6.64 -4.71 -8.11
C ASN A 11 5.31 -4.85 -8.89
N PRO A 12 5.37 -4.84 -10.24
CA PRO A 12 4.14 -4.87 -11.05
C PRO A 12 3.27 -6.09 -10.81
N ASN A 13 3.87 -7.26 -10.62
CA ASN A 13 3.11 -8.49 -10.43
C ASN A 13 2.32 -8.45 -9.12
N ALA A 14 2.97 -8.08 -8.02
CA ALA A 14 2.30 -7.97 -6.73
C ALA A 14 1.24 -6.87 -6.76
N THR A 15 1.54 -5.74 -7.41
CA THR A 15 0.60 -4.64 -7.54
C THR A 15 -0.66 -5.08 -8.29
N GLN A 16 -0.49 -5.83 -9.39
CA GLN A 16 -1.63 -6.28 -10.17
C GLN A 16 -2.51 -7.23 -9.35
N LYS A 17 -1.90 -8.09 -8.56
CA LYS A 17 -2.67 -8.99 -7.67
C LYS A 17 -3.46 -8.22 -6.63
N ILE A 18 -2.92 -7.12 -6.13
CA ILE A 18 -3.64 -6.25 -5.20
C ILE A 18 -4.85 -5.62 -5.91
N VAL A 19 -4.63 -5.07 -7.10
CA VAL A 19 -5.71 -4.42 -7.87
C VAL A 19 -6.80 -5.43 -8.25
N ASP A 20 -6.41 -6.67 -8.53
CA ASP A 20 -7.34 -7.74 -8.90
C ASP A 20 -7.99 -8.40 -7.67
N GLN A 21 -7.66 -7.93 -6.48
CA GLN A 21 -8.21 -8.44 -5.21
C GLN A 21 -7.83 -9.89 -4.93
N ILE A 22 -6.73 -10.35 -5.52
CA ILE A 22 -6.16 -11.67 -5.25
C ILE A 22 -5.28 -11.60 -4.02
N LYS A 23 -4.55 -10.49 -3.86
CA LYS A 23 -3.66 -10.23 -2.73
C LYS A 23 -4.29 -9.14 -1.88
N ASN A 24 -4.56 -9.46 -0.60
CA ASN A 24 -5.26 -8.53 0.29
C ASN A 24 -4.40 -8.09 1.49
N HIS A 25 -3.13 -8.45 1.50
CA HIS A 25 -2.17 -8.02 2.52
C HIS A 25 -0.85 -7.70 1.85
N GLU A 26 -0.17 -6.67 2.38
CA GLU A 26 1.22 -6.41 2.01
C GLU A 26 2.09 -6.95 3.12
N PHE A 27 3.11 -7.75 2.75
CA PHE A 27 3.95 -8.45 3.74
C PHE A 27 5.30 -7.77 3.87
N ARG A 28 5.67 -7.44 5.09
CA ARG A 28 6.95 -6.79 5.40
C ARG A 28 7.50 -7.34 6.70
N ASN A 29 8.83 -7.27 6.84
CA ASN A 29 9.48 -7.73 8.07
C ASN A 29 9.58 -6.64 9.13
N TYR A 30 8.94 -5.50 8.90
CA TYR A 30 9.01 -4.33 9.77
C TYR A 30 7.71 -3.54 9.68
N ILE A 31 7.52 -2.65 10.65
CA ILE A 31 6.50 -1.60 10.59
C ILE A 31 7.24 -0.30 10.85
N PRO A 32 7.10 0.71 9.97
CA PRO A 32 7.65 2.04 10.26
C PRO A 32 7.25 2.54 11.63
N LYS A 33 8.17 3.21 12.32
CA LYS A 33 7.94 3.61 13.71
C LYS A 33 6.83 4.64 13.86
N GLN A 34 6.73 5.60 12.94
CA GLN A 34 5.67 6.58 13.00
C GLN A 34 4.38 6.01 12.45
N PRO A 35 3.25 6.26 13.09
CA PRO A 35 1.97 5.69 12.65
C PRO A 35 1.61 6.15 11.23
N PHE A 36 1.00 5.26 10.47
CA PHE A 36 0.49 5.59 9.15
C PHE A 36 -0.70 4.67 8.84
N ASN A 37 -1.54 5.10 7.93
CA ASN A 37 -2.67 4.29 7.46
C ASN A 37 -2.81 4.31 5.95
N MET A 38 -1.86 4.91 5.23
CA MET A 38 -1.87 4.94 3.77
C MET A 38 -0.49 4.61 3.23
N ILE A 39 -0.47 3.90 2.12
CA ILE A 39 0.76 3.66 1.35
C ILE A 39 0.59 4.28 -0.02
N PHE A 40 1.49 5.19 -0.39
CA PHE A 40 1.60 5.67 -1.76
C PHE A 40 2.49 4.69 -2.51
N VAL A 41 1.92 3.99 -3.49
CA VAL A 41 2.59 2.88 -4.14
C VAL A 41 3.33 3.34 -5.38
N TYR A 42 4.65 3.24 -5.33
CA TYR A 42 5.48 3.37 -6.51
C TYR A 42 5.62 1.98 -7.12
N VAL A 43 5.10 1.81 -8.33
CA VAL A 43 5.18 0.52 -9.03
C VAL A 43 6.52 0.48 -9.76
N THR A 44 7.32 -0.54 -9.47
CA THR A 44 8.70 -0.61 -9.99
C THR A 44 8.73 -0.90 -11.49
N ALA A 45 9.96 -0.89 -12.06
CA ALA A 45 10.16 -1.11 -13.49
C ALA A 45 9.49 -2.41 -13.94
N PRO A 46 8.95 -2.46 -15.15
CA PRO A 46 9.02 -1.44 -16.20
C PRO A 46 7.94 -0.37 -16.13
N ILE A 47 7.05 -0.43 -15.13
CA ILE A 47 5.98 0.56 -14.97
C ILE A 47 6.57 1.90 -14.51
N SER A 48 7.41 1.86 -13.47
CA SER A 48 8.18 3.01 -12.99
C SER A 48 7.32 4.25 -12.80
N SER A 49 6.26 4.13 -12.02
CA SER A 49 5.30 5.22 -11.81
C SER A 49 4.63 5.11 -10.45
N LEU A 50 4.26 6.25 -9.90
CA LEU A 50 3.47 6.34 -8.68
C LEU A 50 2.00 6.22 -9.10
N LYS A 51 1.33 5.15 -8.71
CA LYS A 51 0.03 4.82 -9.31
C LYS A 51 -1.13 4.64 -8.36
N TYR A 52 -0.89 4.16 -7.14
CA TYR A 52 -2.00 3.78 -6.26
C TYR A 52 -1.78 4.28 -4.86
N ILE A 53 -2.90 4.42 -4.14
CA ILE A 53 -2.90 4.63 -2.70
C ILE A 53 -3.61 3.44 -2.08
N ILE A 54 -2.96 2.79 -1.13
CA ILE A 54 -3.56 1.70 -0.38
C ILE A 54 -3.86 2.21 1.01
N LYS A 55 -5.10 2.07 1.47
CA LYS A 55 -5.44 2.34 2.86
C LYS A 55 -5.35 1.05 3.65
N ILE A 56 -4.73 1.13 4.81
CA ILE A 56 -4.45 -0.01 5.67
C ILE A 56 -5.42 -0.02 6.83
N ASN A 57 -6.00 -1.19 7.11
CA ASN A 57 -6.94 -1.37 8.22
C ASN A 57 -6.21 -1.71 9.52
N GLN A 58 -5.28 -2.67 9.45
CA GLN A 58 -4.54 -3.08 10.64
C GLN A 58 -3.26 -3.81 10.25
N PHE A 59 -2.38 -3.96 11.23
CA PHE A 59 -1.13 -4.71 11.07
C PHE A 59 -1.25 -5.99 11.87
N ILE A 60 -0.91 -7.12 11.24
CA ILE A 60 -0.97 -8.44 11.87
C ILE A 60 0.45 -8.93 12.01
N LYS A 61 0.82 -9.39 13.20
CA LYS A 61 2.15 -9.90 13.48
C LYS A 61 2.08 -11.42 13.66
N HIS A 62 2.93 -12.14 12.93
CA HIS A 62 3.05 -13.58 13.14
C HIS A 62 3.43 -13.85 14.61
N PRO A 63 2.80 -14.79 15.30
CA PRO A 63 1.99 -15.90 14.82
C PRO A 63 0.48 -15.66 14.80
N SER A 64 0.02 -14.44 14.97
CA SER A 64 -1.40 -14.16 14.76
C SER A 64 -1.79 -14.55 13.34
N LEU A 65 -3.01 -15.00 13.15
CA LEU A 65 -3.44 -15.59 11.90
C LEU A 65 -4.31 -14.65 11.10
N ILE A 66 -4.15 -14.72 9.78
CA ILE A 66 -5.09 -14.14 8.82
C ILE A 66 -6.17 -15.20 8.60
N LYS A 67 -7.45 -14.82 8.74
CA LYS A 67 -8.54 -15.79 8.79
C LYS A 67 -9.35 -15.87 7.50
N TYR A 68 -8.84 -15.34 6.41
CA TYR A 68 -9.49 -15.48 5.11
C TYR A 68 -8.44 -15.60 4.02
N GLU A 69 -8.89 -16.04 2.85
CA GLU A 69 -7.99 -16.39 1.75
C GLU A 69 -7.44 -15.16 1.06
N GLY A 70 -6.24 -15.30 0.54
CA GLY A 70 -5.56 -14.28 -0.23
C GLY A 70 -4.15 -14.76 -0.53
N ASP A 71 -3.57 -14.22 -1.59
CA ASP A 71 -2.22 -14.57 -1.99
C ASP A 71 -1.23 -14.29 -0.86
N GLY A 72 -0.48 -15.29 -0.46
CA GLY A 72 0.53 -15.20 0.59
C GLY A 72 0.01 -15.40 2.00
N ASN A 73 -1.31 -15.46 2.20
CA ASN A 73 -1.87 -15.55 3.56
C ASN A 73 -1.54 -16.86 4.24
N ASP A 74 -1.61 -17.98 3.50
CA ASP A 74 -1.26 -19.29 4.07
C ASP A 74 0.20 -19.35 4.45
N GLU A 75 1.07 -18.83 3.61
CA GLU A 75 2.51 -18.79 3.90
C GLU A 75 2.80 -17.93 5.13
N PHE A 76 2.10 -16.79 5.26
CA PHE A 76 2.25 -15.95 6.44
C PHE A 76 1.82 -16.72 7.69
N ASN A 77 0.67 -17.37 7.63
CA ASN A 77 0.14 -18.10 8.77
C ASN A 77 1.07 -19.24 9.21
N SER A 78 1.75 -19.87 8.26
CA SER A 78 2.66 -20.98 8.58
C SER A 78 4.07 -20.51 8.92
N GLY A 79 4.31 -19.21 8.93
CA GLY A 79 5.62 -18.68 9.30
C GLY A 79 6.63 -18.63 8.18
N HIS A 80 6.19 -18.80 6.94
CA HIS A 80 7.07 -18.86 5.77
C HIS A 80 6.96 -17.62 4.88
N LYS A 81 6.58 -16.50 5.46
CA LYS A 81 6.47 -15.26 4.69
C LYS A 81 7.25 -14.16 5.38
N SER A 82 6.56 -13.16 5.85
CA SER A 82 7.16 -12.02 6.53
C SER A 82 6.67 -11.99 7.97
N LYS A 83 7.30 -11.15 8.76
CA LYS A 83 6.94 -11.00 10.16
C LYS A 83 5.59 -10.31 10.34
N TYR A 84 5.27 -9.39 9.43
CA TYR A 84 4.04 -8.59 9.51
C TYR A 84 3.26 -8.68 8.22
N ALA A 85 1.94 -8.57 8.35
CA ALA A 85 1.02 -8.46 7.22
C ALA A 85 0.21 -7.18 7.43
N TYR A 86 0.19 -6.31 6.43
CA TYR A 86 -0.58 -5.07 6.46
C TYR A 86 -1.89 -5.35 5.73
N GLU A 87 -2.99 -5.34 6.46
CA GLU A 87 -4.31 -5.65 5.90
C GLU A 87 -4.84 -4.48 5.08
N ILE A 88 -5.13 -4.75 3.82
CA ILE A 88 -5.58 -3.71 2.89
C ILE A 88 -7.07 -3.46 3.10
N HIS A 89 -7.43 -2.21 3.39
CA HIS A 89 -8.82 -1.79 3.50
C HIS A 89 -9.37 -1.39 2.13
N SER A 90 -8.68 -0.51 1.43
CA SER A 90 -9.17 0.01 0.15
C SER A 90 -8.00 0.44 -0.72
N VAL A 91 -8.25 0.53 -2.02
CA VAL A 91 -7.24 0.94 -3.00
C VAL A 91 -7.82 2.02 -3.88
N TYR A 92 -7.03 3.07 -4.06
CA TYR A 92 -7.36 4.19 -4.94
C TYR A 92 -6.34 4.27 -6.06
N LYS A 93 -6.78 4.67 -7.23
CA LYS A 93 -5.89 4.96 -8.35
C LYS A 93 -5.63 6.45 -8.41
N ILE A 94 -4.37 6.82 -8.56
CA ILE A 94 -3.97 8.21 -8.81
C ILE A 94 -4.23 8.47 -10.29
N SER A 95 -5.16 9.39 -10.60
CA SER A 95 -5.59 9.58 -11.99
C SER A 95 -4.53 10.24 -12.87
N ASN A 96 -3.74 11.14 -12.29
CA ASN A 96 -2.68 11.80 -13.05
C ASN A 96 -1.51 10.86 -13.26
N HIS A 97 -0.93 10.89 -14.47
CA HIS A 97 0.23 10.08 -14.78
C HIS A 97 1.46 10.65 -14.06
N MET A 98 2.14 9.83 -13.28
CA MET A 98 3.27 10.26 -12.46
C MET A 98 4.46 9.32 -12.66
N PRO A 99 5.09 9.37 -13.83
CA PRO A 99 6.25 8.51 -14.11
C PRO A 99 7.49 8.98 -13.36
N LEU A 100 8.46 8.08 -13.21
CA LEU A 100 9.68 8.36 -12.47
C LEU A 100 10.40 9.60 -12.96
N SER A 101 10.43 9.82 -14.29
CA SER A 101 11.09 11.00 -14.85
C SER A 101 10.49 12.30 -14.32
N LEU A 102 9.17 12.35 -14.23
CA LEU A 102 8.47 13.51 -13.69
C LEU A 102 8.73 13.63 -12.19
N LEU A 103 8.66 12.50 -11.48
CA LEU A 103 8.85 12.48 -10.03
C LEU A 103 10.24 12.98 -9.65
N LYS A 104 11.27 12.58 -10.40
CA LYS A 104 12.62 13.04 -10.15
C LYS A 104 12.77 14.53 -10.47
N LYS A 105 12.25 14.93 -11.62
CA LYS A 105 12.42 16.32 -12.09
C LYS A 105 11.69 17.31 -11.20
N GLU A 106 10.44 17.01 -10.84
CA GLU A 106 9.58 17.97 -10.16
C GLU A 106 9.65 17.86 -8.64
N TYR A 107 9.97 16.70 -8.09
CA TYR A 107 9.87 16.45 -6.66
C TYR A 107 11.13 15.89 -6.03
N ASP A 108 12.19 15.73 -6.82
CA ASP A 108 13.44 15.13 -6.33
C ASP A 108 13.20 13.78 -5.66
N PHE A 109 12.25 13.02 -6.21
CA PHE A 109 11.81 11.75 -5.64
C PHE A 109 12.77 10.62 -6.00
N THR A 110 13.09 9.78 -5.03
CA THR A 110 13.84 8.55 -5.24
C THR A 110 12.98 7.40 -4.75
N PRO A 111 12.72 6.39 -5.60
CA PRO A 111 11.93 5.23 -5.14
C PRO A 111 12.58 4.61 -3.91
N PRO A 112 11.81 4.39 -2.84
CA PRO A 112 12.40 3.84 -1.62
C PRO A 112 12.71 2.36 -1.76
N GLN A 113 13.79 1.92 -1.11
CA GLN A 113 14.08 0.49 -1.03
C GLN A 113 13.23 -0.19 0.02
N SER A 114 12.89 0.51 1.10
CA SER A 114 11.96 0.01 2.11
C SER A 114 10.76 0.93 2.20
N PHE A 115 10.91 2.11 2.76
CA PHE A 115 9.83 3.08 2.82
C PHE A 115 10.40 4.49 2.99
N ALA A 116 9.55 5.50 2.76
CA ALA A 116 9.85 6.89 3.08
C ALA A 116 8.59 7.51 3.65
N TYR A 117 8.72 8.31 4.73
CA TYR A 117 7.58 9.01 5.30
C TYR A 117 7.10 10.10 4.36
N ASP A 118 5.82 10.42 4.47
CA ASP A 118 5.16 11.42 3.64
C ASP A 118 5.84 12.79 3.70
N ASN A 119 6.37 13.17 4.88
CA ASN A 119 6.98 14.49 5.03
C ASN A 119 8.35 14.61 4.35
N ARG A 120 8.92 13.52 3.91
CA ARG A 120 10.15 13.60 3.11
C ARG A 120 9.89 14.27 1.76
N TYR A 121 8.67 14.15 1.24
CA TYR A 121 8.27 14.70 -0.05
C TYR A 121 6.97 15.48 0.13
N GLU A 122 7.01 16.54 0.93
CA GLU A 122 5.79 17.27 1.31
C GLU A 122 5.02 17.82 0.12
N THR A 123 5.72 18.42 -0.83
CA THR A 123 5.06 19.00 -2.00
C THR A 123 4.37 17.92 -2.82
N LEU A 124 5.05 16.80 -3.02
CA LEU A 124 4.47 15.67 -3.75
C LEU A 124 3.27 15.10 -3.00
N THR A 125 3.40 14.92 -1.70
CA THR A 125 2.32 14.38 -0.86
C THR A 125 1.09 15.27 -0.96
N ASN A 126 1.27 16.59 -0.84
CA ASN A 126 0.16 17.52 -0.95
C ASN A 126 -0.47 17.48 -2.34
N TYR A 127 0.36 17.37 -3.38
CA TYR A 127 -0.15 17.27 -4.73
C TYR A 127 -1.03 16.03 -4.90
N ILE A 128 -0.54 14.87 -4.44
CA ILE A 128 -1.27 13.61 -4.55
C ILE A 128 -2.62 13.70 -3.83
N LEU A 129 -2.61 14.18 -2.59
CA LEU A 129 -3.81 14.22 -1.76
C LEU A 129 -4.84 15.21 -2.28
N ASN A 130 -4.42 16.20 -3.06
CA ASN A 130 -5.32 17.18 -3.65
C ASN A 130 -5.65 16.87 -5.12
N SER A 131 -5.09 15.79 -5.66
CA SER A 131 -5.33 15.41 -7.04
C SER A 131 -6.58 14.54 -7.16
N LYS A 132 -6.94 14.22 -8.39
CA LYS A 132 -8.08 13.35 -8.63
C LYS A 132 -7.72 11.91 -8.33
N LEU A 133 -8.45 11.31 -7.42
CA LEU A 133 -8.26 9.91 -7.01
C LEU A 133 -9.53 9.13 -7.33
N LYS A 134 -9.35 7.89 -7.77
CA LYS A 134 -10.48 7.02 -8.09
C LYS A 134 -10.46 5.82 -7.16
N LEU A 135 -11.52 5.66 -6.39
CA LEU A 135 -11.66 4.46 -5.56
C LEU A 135 -11.86 3.26 -6.47
N LEU A 136 -10.98 2.28 -6.38
CA LEU A 136 -11.10 1.05 -7.15
C LEU A 136 -11.96 0.03 -6.42
N PHE A 137 -11.74 -0.14 -5.12
CA PHE A 137 -12.55 -1.05 -4.32
C PHE A 137 -12.27 -0.83 -2.83
N THR A 138 -13.22 -1.30 -2.03
CA THR A 138 -13.05 -1.47 -0.60
C THR A 138 -13.13 -2.96 -0.32
N ASN A 139 -12.29 -3.46 0.59
CA ASN A 139 -12.24 -4.88 0.91
C ASN A 139 -13.54 -5.30 1.58
N LYS A 140 -14.39 -5.98 0.84
CA LYS A 140 -15.71 -6.38 1.33
C LYS A 140 -15.64 -7.38 2.47
N ARG A 141 -14.56 -8.17 2.50
CA ARG A 141 -14.38 -9.15 3.56
C ARG A 141 -14.30 -8.47 4.93
N ILE A 142 -13.55 -7.34 4.97
CA ILE A 142 -13.41 -6.57 6.19
C ILE A 142 -14.76 -5.97 6.59
N GLU A 143 -15.45 -5.35 5.63
CA GLU A 143 -16.75 -4.75 5.89
C GLU A 143 -17.77 -5.78 6.33
N GLY A 144 -17.77 -6.94 5.68
CA GLY A 144 -18.65 -8.01 6.05
C GLY A 144 -18.41 -8.49 7.46
N GLU A 145 -17.15 -8.63 7.84
CA GLU A 145 -16.81 -9.07 9.19
C GLU A 145 -17.21 -8.03 10.23
N SER A 146 -16.98 -6.75 9.93
CA SER A 146 -17.31 -5.71 10.89
C SER A 146 -18.82 -5.54 11.04
N ASN A 147 -19.59 -5.89 10.03
CA ASN A 147 -21.03 -5.80 10.07
C ASN A 147 -21.69 -7.08 10.59
N GLY A 148 -20.97 -8.15 10.51
CA GLY A 148 -21.50 -9.44 10.83
C GLY A 148 -21.59 -9.71 12.28
N LYS A 149 -21.49 -9.20 12.61
CA LYS A 149 -21.70 -9.64 13.62
C LYS A 149 -22.06 -9.27 14.26
#